data_470a2ea70603615b36990cac92731945
#
_entry.id   470a2ea70603615b36990cac92731945
#
_cell.length_a   1.000
_cell.length_b   1.000
_cell.length_c   1.000
_cell.angle_alpha   90.00
_cell.angle_beta   90.00
_cell.angle_gamma   90.00
#
_symmetry.space_group_name_H-M   'P 1'
#
loop_
_entity.id
_entity.type
_entity.pdbx_description
1 polymer ?
#
loop_
_entity_poly.entity_id
_entity_poly.type
_entity_poly.pdbx_seq_one_letter_code
_entity_poly.pdbx_strand_id
1 'polypeptide(L)'
;GLCGVPQNLVLALRDSGVKGLTCVSNNAGVDGAGLGLLLESRQIDKMIASYVGENKLFEKQYLDGTIEVELNPQGTMAERMRAGGAGIPAFFTPTGYGTPLTAGKEARQFDGRWHVLETALHADISLIKAWKADEDGNLTYRMTARNFNPPMAEAGRVTVAEVEEIVPVGAIDPHMVHTPGIYVDRIVVGENQEKVIERRKTREG
;
A
#
# COMPACT_ATOMS: atom_id res chain seq x y z
N GLY A 1 -7.20 -3.47 1.82
CA GLY A 1 -8.51 -3.66 1.18
C GLY A 1 -8.39 -4.08 -0.26
N LEU A 2 -9.49 -4.46 -0.85
CA LEU A 2 -9.52 -4.92 -2.24
C LEU A 2 -9.79 -3.79 -3.25
N CYS A 3 -9.95 -2.55 -2.82
CA CYS A 3 -10.16 -1.39 -3.68
C CYS A 3 -8.95 -0.47 -3.71
N GLY A 4 -8.85 0.35 -4.77
CA GLY A 4 -7.75 1.30 -4.94
C GLY A 4 -6.42 0.62 -5.33
N VAL A 5 -6.47 -0.48 -6.08
CA VAL A 5 -5.28 -1.16 -6.61
C VAL A 5 -4.91 -0.54 -7.97
N PRO A 6 -3.65 -0.12 -8.18
CA PRO A 6 -3.16 0.40 -9.47
C PRO A 6 -2.91 -0.76 -10.45
N GLN A 7 -3.98 -1.33 -10.99
CA GLN A 7 -3.93 -2.58 -11.75
C GLN A 7 -3.05 -2.50 -13.00
N ASN A 8 -3.08 -1.37 -13.73
CA ASN A 8 -2.23 -1.20 -14.92
C ASN A 8 -0.74 -1.13 -14.55
N LEU A 9 -0.40 -0.45 -13.45
CA LEU A 9 0.98 -0.40 -12.97
C LEU A 9 1.47 -1.76 -12.48
N VAL A 10 0.59 -2.55 -11.83
CA VAL A 10 0.92 -3.92 -11.41
C VAL A 10 1.13 -4.82 -12.63
N LEU A 11 0.31 -4.69 -13.68
CA LEU A 11 0.50 -5.42 -14.94
C LEU A 11 1.83 -5.03 -15.61
N ALA A 12 2.14 -3.75 -15.69
CA ALA A 12 3.42 -3.27 -16.23
C ALA A 12 4.62 -3.80 -15.44
N LEU A 13 4.52 -3.83 -14.10
CA LEU A 13 5.56 -4.41 -13.25
C LEU A 13 5.71 -5.91 -13.47
N ARG A 14 4.62 -6.64 -13.62
CA ARG A 14 4.66 -8.07 -14.01
C ARG A 14 5.39 -8.25 -15.33
N ASP A 15 5.01 -7.47 -16.34
CA ASP A 15 5.52 -7.62 -17.72
C ASP A 15 6.99 -7.16 -17.85
N SER A 16 7.48 -6.33 -16.91
CA SER A 16 8.89 -5.98 -16.82
C SER A 16 9.81 -7.17 -16.50
N GLY A 17 9.26 -8.22 -15.89
CA GLY A 17 10.02 -9.40 -15.49
C GLY A 17 11.02 -9.19 -14.34
N VAL A 18 11.05 -8.02 -13.70
CA VAL A 18 11.91 -7.74 -12.53
C VAL A 18 11.58 -8.71 -11.40
N LYS A 19 12.60 -9.29 -10.78
CA LYS A 19 12.51 -10.26 -9.69
C LYS A 19 13.21 -9.75 -8.43
N GLY A 20 13.08 -10.51 -7.35
CA GLY A 20 13.70 -10.14 -6.07
C GLY A 20 12.98 -9.01 -5.36
N LEU A 21 11.69 -8.83 -5.63
CA LEU A 21 10.92 -7.72 -5.07
C LEU A 21 10.58 -7.95 -3.60
N THR A 22 10.78 -6.91 -2.79
CA THR A 22 10.13 -6.76 -1.48
C THR A 22 8.90 -5.88 -1.67
N CYS A 23 7.71 -6.43 -1.49
CA CYS A 23 6.47 -5.69 -1.64
C CYS A 23 5.84 -5.36 -0.28
N VAL A 24 5.41 -4.11 -0.11
CA VAL A 24 4.66 -3.63 1.05
C VAL A 24 3.21 -3.41 0.63
N SER A 25 2.31 -4.19 1.19
CA SER A 25 0.88 -4.06 0.93
C SER A 25 0.07 -4.71 2.04
N ASN A 26 -1.13 -4.21 2.30
CA ASN A 26 -2.01 -4.78 3.32
C ASN A 26 -2.23 -6.30 3.14
N ASN A 27 -2.41 -6.73 1.89
CA ASN A 27 -2.47 -8.12 1.45
C ASN A 27 -1.94 -8.23 0.01
N ALA A 28 -2.00 -9.41 -0.59
CA ALA A 28 -1.56 -9.63 -1.98
C ALA A 28 -2.72 -9.64 -3.00
N GLY A 29 -3.82 -8.97 -2.72
CA GLY A 29 -5.01 -9.01 -3.57
C GLY A 29 -5.69 -10.38 -3.52
N VAL A 30 -6.16 -10.85 -4.65
CA VAL A 30 -6.79 -12.17 -4.82
C VAL A 30 -6.02 -12.96 -5.89
N ASP A 31 -6.32 -14.26 -6.00
CA ASP A 31 -5.74 -15.09 -7.07
C ASP A 31 -6.06 -14.45 -8.44
N GLY A 32 -5.05 -14.32 -9.30
CA GLY A 32 -5.18 -13.77 -10.64
C GLY A 32 -5.36 -12.24 -10.76
N ALA A 33 -5.28 -11.48 -9.66
CA ALA A 33 -5.41 -10.01 -9.71
C ALA A 33 -4.58 -9.30 -8.64
N GLY A 34 -4.28 -8.01 -8.86
CA GLY A 34 -3.41 -7.24 -7.99
C GLY A 34 -2.03 -7.88 -7.87
N LEU A 35 -1.43 -7.85 -6.68
CA LEU A 35 -0.14 -8.48 -6.42
C LEU A 35 -0.14 -10.01 -6.59
N GLY A 36 -1.32 -10.65 -6.67
CA GLY A 36 -1.44 -12.07 -7.00
C GLY A 36 -0.74 -12.42 -8.31
N LEU A 37 -0.77 -11.53 -9.30
CA LEU A 37 -0.06 -11.70 -10.59
C LEU A 37 1.46 -11.78 -10.42
N LEU A 38 2.02 -11.00 -9.49
CA LEU A 38 3.46 -11.00 -9.20
C LEU A 38 3.89 -12.23 -8.38
N LEU A 39 2.98 -12.79 -7.58
CA LEU A 39 3.19 -14.08 -6.91
C LEU A 39 3.20 -15.24 -7.90
N GLU A 40 2.30 -15.23 -8.89
CA GLU A 40 2.24 -16.24 -9.97
C GLU A 40 3.52 -16.24 -10.79
N SER A 41 4.03 -15.07 -11.14
CA SER A 41 5.27 -14.90 -11.92
C SER A 41 6.57 -15.06 -11.11
N ARG A 42 6.46 -15.32 -9.80
CA ARG A 42 7.62 -15.46 -8.89
C ARG A 42 8.55 -14.25 -8.92
N GLN A 43 7.99 -13.06 -8.90
CA GLN A 43 8.73 -11.80 -8.87
C GLN A 43 8.94 -11.29 -7.44
N ILE A 44 8.12 -11.74 -6.47
CA ILE A 44 8.17 -11.31 -5.08
C ILE A 44 8.91 -12.35 -4.24
N ASP A 45 9.98 -11.92 -3.57
CA ASP A 45 10.73 -12.75 -2.61
C ASP A 45 10.25 -12.48 -1.18
N LYS A 46 9.80 -11.24 -0.88
CA LYS A 46 9.34 -10.86 0.45
C LYS A 46 8.06 -10.01 0.39
N MET A 47 7.12 -10.31 1.27
CA MET A 47 5.95 -9.49 1.53
C MET A 47 5.99 -8.91 2.94
N ILE A 48 5.78 -7.59 3.06
CA ILE A 48 5.47 -6.92 4.32
C ILE A 48 3.97 -6.63 4.27
N ALA A 49 3.20 -7.36 5.08
CA ALA A 49 1.74 -7.39 4.99
C ALA A 49 1.07 -7.47 6.36
N SER A 50 -0.21 -7.14 6.42
CA SER A 50 -1.01 -7.32 7.65
C SER A 50 -1.90 -8.55 7.60
N TYR A 51 -2.07 -9.16 6.43
CA TYR A 51 -2.98 -10.25 6.20
C TYR A 51 -2.55 -11.12 5.02
N VAL A 52 -2.62 -12.44 5.17
CA VAL A 52 -2.20 -13.42 4.15
C VAL A 52 -3.40 -14.00 3.39
N GLY A 53 -4.57 -14.07 4.01
CA GLY A 53 -5.77 -14.69 3.43
C GLY A 53 -6.34 -13.99 2.20
N GLU A 54 -7.41 -14.54 1.62
CA GLU A 54 -8.08 -14.16 0.37
C GLU A 54 -7.29 -14.47 -0.92
N ASN A 55 -5.97 -14.69 -0.85
CA ASN A 55 -5.14 -15.14 -1.95
C ASN A 55 -4.55 -16.51 -1.59
N LYS A 56 -5.06 -17.56 -2.21
CA LYS A 56 -4.68 -18.97 -1.91
C LYS A 56 -3.23 -19.25 -2.29
N LEU A 57 -2.73 -18.62 -3.34
CA LEU A 57 -1.34 -18.78 -3.77
C LEU A 57 -0.40 -18.13 -2.74
N PHE A 58 -0.74 -16.96 -2.21
CA PHE A 58 0.03 -16.30 -1.16
C PHE A 58 0.08 -17.14 0.12
N GLU A 59 -1.08 -17.64 0.56
CA GLU A 59 -1.17 -18.54 1.71
C GLU A 59 -0.30 -19.79 1.51
N LYS A 60 -0.40 -20.42 0.33
CA LYS A 60 0.41 -21.59 -0.01
C LYS A 60 1.91 -21.28 0.02
N GLN A 61 2.34 -20.20 -0.63
CA GLN A 61 3.76 -19.82 -0.68
C GLN A 61 4.31 -19.50 0.72
N TYR A 62 3.51 -18.89 1.58
CA TYR A 62 3.86 -18.63 2.97
C TYR A 62 4.04 -19.92 3.77
N LEU A 63 3.09 -20.86 3.70
CA LEU A 63 3.14 -22.15 4.40
C LEU A 63 4.28 -23.04 3.90
N ASP A 64 4.55 -23.02 2.61
CA ASP A 64 5.64 -23.78 1.97
C ASP A 64 7.03 -23.12 2.23
N GLY A 65 7.09 -21.93 2.83
CA GLY A 65 8.33 -21.17 3.06
C GLY A 65 9.01 -20.69 1.77
N THR A 66 8.29 -20.59 0.68
CA THR A 66 8.81 -20.14 -0.64
C THR A 66 8.72 -18.64 -0.84
N ILE A 67 8.15 -17.91 0.10
CA ILE A 67 8.14 -16.45 0.19
C ILE A 67 8.39 -16.04 1.65
N GLU A 68 9.22 -15.03 1.86
CA GLU A 68 9.36 -14.42 3.19
C GLU A 68 8.16 -13.52 3.47
N VAL A 69 7.61 -13.60 4.68
CA VAL A 69 6.49 -12.73 5.09
C VAL A 69 6.80 -12.08 6.43
N GLU A 70 6.83 -10.76 6.44
CA GLU A 70 6.86 -9.93 7.64
C GLU A 70 5.43 -9.46 7.95
N LEU A 71 4.83 -10.05 8.99
CA LEU A 71 3.50 -9.64 9.41
C LEU A 71 3.55 -8.42 10.32
N ASN A 72 2.75 -7.43 10.00
CA ASN A 72 2.59 -6.19 10.76
C ASN A 72 1.12 -5.98 11.09
N PRO A 73 0.75 -5.52 12.29
CA PRO A 73 -0.59 -5.02 12.55
C PRO A 73 -0.93 -3.91 11.55
N GLN A 74 -2.14 -3.92 11.00
CA GLN A 74 -2.52 -3.02 9.88
C GLN A 74 -2.28 -1.54 10.19
N GLY A 75 -2.71 -1.07 11.36
CA GLY A 75 -2.52 0.33 11.77
C GLY A 75 -1.02 0.67 11.99
N THR A 76 -0.24 -0.29 12.50
CA THR A 76 1.21 -0.12 12.65
C THR A 76 1.88 0.02 11.29
N MET A 77 1.50 -0.79 10.30
CA MET A 77 2.04 -0.69 8.94
C MET A 77 1.71 0.66 8.30
N ALA A 78 0.47 1.15 8.47
CA ALA A 78 0.07 2.47 7.98
C ALA A 78 0.91 3.58 8.62
N GLU A 79 1.12 3.51 9.95
CA GLU A 79 1.91 4.51 10.67
C GLU A 79 3.41 4.43 10.34
N ARG A 80 3.96 3.24 10.10
CA ARG A 80 5.34 3.06 9.63
C ARG A 80 5.57 3.75 8.29
N MET A 81 4.61 3.66 7.34
CA MET A 81 4.67 4.36 6.05
C MET A 81 4.55 5.88 6.25
N ARG A 82 3.57 6.34 7.06
CA ARG A 82 3.40 7.76 7.36
C ARG A 82 4.65 8.34 8.03
N ALA A 83 5.23 7.62 8.99
CA ALA A 83 6.47 8.02 9.65
C ALA A 83 7.63 8.16 8.64
N GLY A 84 7.73 7.23 7.70
CA GLY A 84 8.70 7.29 6.60
C GLY A 84 8.58 8.58 5.80
N GLY A 85 7.39 8.89 5.31
CA GLY A 85 7.11 10.11 4.56
C GLY A 85 7.34 11.41 5.35
N ALA A 86 7.11 11.36 6.68
CA ALA A 86 7.31 12.50 7.57
C ALA A 86 8.75 12.66 8.09
N GLY A 87 9.68 11.78 7.72
CA GLY A 87 11.05 11.80 8.23
C GLY A 87 11.18 11.39 9.71
N ILE A 88 10.18 10.69 10.26
CA ILE A 88 10.19 10.16 11.63
C ILE A 88 10.82 8.76 11.59
N PRO A 89 11.98 8.52 12.19
CA PRO A 89 12.70 7.25 12.02
C PRO A 89 12.04 6.07 12.74
N ALA A 90 11.32 6.34 13.84
CA ALA A 90 10.67 5.32 14.66
C ALA A 90 9.63 5.94 15.59
N PHE A 91 8.73 5.12 16.10
CA PHE A 91 7.71 5.51 17.07
C PHE A 91 7.36 4.36 17.99
N PHE A 92 6.76 4.66 19.14
CA PHE A 92 6.26 3.65 20.06
C PHE A 92 4.76 3.44 19.90
N THR A 93 4.33 2.18 19.88
CA THR A 93 2.89 1.80 19.81
C THR A 93 2.58 0.68 20.79
N PRO A 94 1.40 0.69 21.43
CA PRO A 94 0.99 -0.43 22.28
C PRO A 94 0.52 -1.65 21.47
N THR A 95 0.31 -1.48 20.16
CA THR A 95 -0.24 -2.51 19.29
C THR A 95 0.74 -3.67 19.13
N GLY A 96 0.27 -4.87 19.41
CA GLY A 96 1.06 -6.10 19.28
C GLY A 96 2.02 -6.40 20.44
N TYR A 97 2.13 -5.54 21.46
CA TYR A 97 2.97 -5.84 22.62
C TYR A 97 2.61 -7.21 23.23
N GLY A 98 3.62 -8.02 23.54
CA GLY A 98 3.43 -9.34 24.12
C GLY A 98 3.04 -10.44 23.14
N THR A 99 2.99 -10.16 21.85
CA THR A 99 2.75 -11.15 20.80
C THR A 99 4.05 -11.57 20.12
N PRO A 100 4.10 -12.72 19.41
CA PRO A 100 5.26 -13.11 18.63
C PRO A 100 5.73 -12.07 17.60
N LEU A 101 4.83 -11.22 17.09
CA LEU A 101 5.14 -10.17 16.10
C LEU A 101 6.07 -9.08 16.65
N THR A 102 6.14 -8.95 17.97
CA THR A 102 6.96 -7.93 18.64
C THR A 102 8.08 -8.50 19.47
N ALA A 103 8.33 -9.82 19.36
CA ALA A 103 9.42 -10.49 20.07
C ALA A 103 10.78 -9.88 19.69
N GLY A 104 11.58 -9.51 20.69
CA GLY A 104 12.90 -8.91 20.49
C GLY A 104 12.92 -7.41 20.15
N LYS A 105 11.76 -6.78 19.94
CA LYS A 105 11.68 -5.31 19.76
C LYS A 105 11.88 -4.59 21.09
N GLU A 106 12.49 -3.40 21.04
CA GLU A 106 12.58 -2.52 22.20
C GLU A 106 11.18 -2.18 22.72
N ALA A 107 11.01 -2.22 24.04
CA ALA A 107 9.75 -1.88 24.69
C ALA A 107 9.94 -0.88 25.81
N ARG A 108 9.01 0.07 25.95
CA ARG A 108 8.98 1.08 27.04
C ARG A 108 7.57 1.24 27.59
N GLN A 109 7.50 1.64 28.85
CA GLN A 109 6.22 2.05 29.45
C GLN A 109 5.99 3.55 29.29
N PHE A 110 4.76 3.88 28.88
CA PHE A 110 4.22 5.23 28.89
C PHE A 110 2.87 5.18 29.63
N ASP A 111 2.69 5.99 30.64
CA ASP A 111 1.49 6.04 31.47
C ASP A 111 1.03 4.65 31.95
N GLY A 112 1.99 3.82 32.40
CA GLY A 112 1.71 2.48 32.91
C GLY A 112 1.39 1.42 31.85
N ARG A 113 1.40 1.77 30.56
CA ARG A 113 1.13 0.85 29.45
C ARG A 113 2.39 0.57 28.64
N TRP A 114 2.63 -0.70 28.33
CA TRP A 114 3.75 -1.10 27.49
C TRP A 114 3.51 -0.75 26.02
N HIS A 115 4.58 -0.26 25.38
CA HIS A 115 4.66 0.05 23.98
C HIS A 115 5.91 -0.58 23.38
N VAL A 116 5.86 -0.94 22.11
CA VAL A 116 7.00 -1.44 21.34
C VAL A 116 7.46 -0.41 20.34
N LEU A 117 8.76 -0.38 20.09
CA LEU A 117 9.37 0.47 19.07
C LEU A 117 9.13 -0.12 17.69
N GLU A 118 8.57 0.67 16.80
CA GLU A 118 8.41 0.36 15.37
C GLU A 118 9.20 1.36 14.53
N THR A 119 9.95 0.85 13.54
CA THR A 119 10.73 1.69 12.64
C THR A 119 9.90 2.15 11.44
N ALA A 120 10.26 3.31 10.90
CA ALA A 120 9.68 3.82 9.66
C ALA A 120 9.84 2.82 8.50
N LEU A 121 8.95 2.94 7.51
CA LEU A 121 8.95 2.12 6.31
C LEU A 121 9.08 3.03 5.09
N HIS A 122 10.09 2.74 4.27
CA HIS A 122 10.34 3.43 3.00
C HIS A 122 10.34 2.41 1.87
N ALA A 123 10.00 2.85 0.67
CA ALA A 123 10.10 2.07 -0.55
C ALA A 123 10.88 2.84 -1.62
N ASP A 124 11.56 2.13 -2.51
CA ASP A 124 12.20 2.76 -3.67
C ASP A 124 11.17 3.30 -4.64
N ILE A 125 10.06 2.57 -4.81
CA ILE A 125 8.96 2.94 -5.69
C ILE A 125 7.63 2.69 -4.98
N SER A 126 6.73 3.67 -5.00
CA SER A 126 5.33 3.54 -4.62
C SER A 126 4.45 3.55 -5.86
N LEU A 127 3.62 2.51 -6.00
CA LEU A 127 2.60 2.41 -7.04
C LEU A 127 1.24 2.63 -6.36
N ILE A 128 0.56 3.70 -6.71
CA ILE A 128 -0.71 4.08 -6.07
C ILE A 128 -1.83 4.27 -7.08
N LYS A 129 -3.05 4.14 -6.61
CA LYS A 129 -4.27 4.42 -7.40
C LYS A 129 -5.00 5.62 -6.85
N ALA A 130 -5.23 6.61 -7.69
CA ALA A 130 -6.11 7.73 -7.38
C ALA A 130 -7.30 7.81 -8.34
N TRP A 131 -8.26 8.67 -8.03
CA TRP A 131 -9.38 8.95 -8.93
C TRP A 131 -8.97 9.97 -9.96
N LYS A 132 -8.61 11.18 -9.52
CA LYS A 132 -8.18 12.28 -10.40
C LYS A 132 -6.82 12.79 -9.92
N ALA A 133 -6.04 13.27 -10.88
CA ALA A 133 -4.90 14.13 -10.65
C ALA A 133 -5.10 15.45 -11.40
N ASP A 134 -4.56 16.55 -10.88
CA ASP A 134 -4.28 17.69 -11.73
C ASP A 134 -2.87 17.57 -12.35
N GLU A 135 -2.53 18.48 -13.26
CA GLU A 135 -1.25 18.47 -13.98
C GLU A 135 -0.03 18.70 -13.05
N ASP A 136 -0.24 19.27 -11.85
CA ASP A 136 0.78 19.44 -10.81
C ASP A 136 0.91 18.22 -9.87
N GLY A 137 0.12 17.18 -10.09
CA GLY A 137 0.18 15.94 -9.31
C GLY A 137 -0.67 15.92 -8.04
N ASN A 138 -1.51 16.92 -7.79
CA ASN A 138 -2.45 16.87 -6.68
C ASN A 138 -3.50 15.81 -6.91
N LEU A 139 -3.73 14.93 -5.92
CA LEU A 139 -4.59 13.77 -6.08
C LEU A 139 -5.85 13.85 -5.25
N THR A 140 -6.94 13.33 -5.83
CA THR A 140 -8.17 12.96 -5.10
C THR A 140 -8.41 11.46 -5.19
N TYR A 141 -9.00 10.90 -4.14
CA TYR A 141 -9.39 9.49 -4.10
C TYR A 141 -10.91 9.36 -4.04
N ARG A 142 -11.41 8.24 -4.54
CA ARG A 142 -12.84 7.97 -4.56
C ARG A 142 -13.21 6.99 -3.45
N MET A 143 -14.05 7.44 -2.50
CA MET A 143 -14.57 6.61 -1.42
C MET A 143 -13.46 5.82 -0.68
N THR A 144 -13.67 4.52 -0.45
CA THR A 144 -12.73 3.64 0.27
C THR A 144 -11.45 3.31 -0.49
N ALA A 145 -11.36 3.63 -1.78
CA ALA A 145 -10.12 3.50 -2.54
C ALA A 145 -9.00 4.44 -2.04
N ARG A 146 -9.33 5.43 -1.20
CA ARG A 146 -8.34 6.24 -0.52
C ARG A 146 -7.38 5.38 0.33
N ASN A 147 -7.91 4.51 1.17
CA ASN A 147 -7.23 3.54 2.05
C ASN A 147 -5.73 3.84 2.31
N PHE A 148 -4.80 2.95 1.92
CA PHE A 148 -3.36 3.11 2.12
C PHE A 148 -2.67 4.00 1.07
N ASN A 149 -3.36 4.43 0.00
CA ASN A 149 -2.74 5.18 -1.08
C ASN A 149 -2.04 6.47 -0.63
N PRO A 150 -2.61 7.33 0.26
CA PRO A 150 -1.90 8.51 0.75
C PRO A 150 -0.59 8.19 1.47
N PRO A 151 -0.53 7.38 2.54
CA PRO A 151 0.72 7.08 3.20
C PRO A 151 1.72 6.30 2.32
N MET A 152 1.25 5.53 1.34
CA MET A 152 2.14 4.92 0.34
C MET A 152 2.78 5.96 -0.56
N ALA A 153 2.04 7.00 -0.98
CA ALA A 153 2.61 8.10 -1.77
C ALA A 153 3.76 8.80 -1.01
N GLU A 154 3.56 9.01 0.30
CA GLU A 154 4.54 9.68 1.15
C GLU A 154 5.79 8.83 1.42
N ALA A 155 5.66 7.50 1.46
CA ALA A 155 6.73 6.56 1.80
C ALA A 155 7.66 6.22 0.62
N GLY A 156 7.26 6.48 -0.61
CA GLY A 156 8.05 6.20 -1.81
C GLY A 156 9.14 7.22 -2.07
N ARG A 157 10.30 6.78 -2.54
CA ARG A 157 11.33 7.68 -3.09
C ARG A 157 10.94 8.17 -4.48
N VAL A 158 10.21 7.34 -5.23
CA VAL A 158 9.55 7.68 -6.49
C VAL A 158 8.12 7.18 -6.39
N THR A 159 7.16 8.07 -6.56
CA THR A 159 5.74 7.73 -6.52
C THR A 159 5.13 7.85 -7.91
N VAL A 160 4.55 6.77 -8.38
CA VAL A 160 3.80 6.69 -9.64
C VAL A 160 2.31 6.51 -9.32
N ALA A 161 1.49 7.48 -9.72
CA ALA A 161 0.05 7.45 -9.52
C ALA A 161 -0.68 7.03 -10.80
N GLU A 162 -1.40 5.91 -10.74
CA GLU A 162 -2.39 5.54 -11.75
C GLU A 162 -3.70 6.25 -11.42
N VAL A 163 -4.23 7.01 -12.39
CA VAL A 163 -5.46 7.79 -12.22
C VAL A 163 -6.50 7.43 -13.26
N GLU A 164 -7.77 7.77 -12.99
CA GLU A 164 -8.85 7.62 -13.96
C GLU A 164 -8.93 8.82 -14.90
N GLU A 165 -8.48 10.01 -14.44
CA GLU A 165 -8.56 11.27 -15.20
C GLU A 165 -7.46 12.24 -14.76
N ILE A 166 -6.86 12.95 -15.70
CA ILE A 166 -6.02 14.12 -15.45
C ILE A 166 -6.85 15.37 -15.79
N VAL A 167 -6.89 16.32 -14.88
CA VAL A 167 -7.61 17.59 -15.02
C VAL A 167 -6.66 18.78 -14.99
N PRO A 168 -7.04 19.94 -15.55
CA PRO A 168 -6.20 21.15 -15.47
C PRO A 168 -5.94 21.58 -14.03
N VAL A 169 -4.79 22.23 -13.81
CA VAL A 169 -4.47 22.87 -12.51
C VAL A 169 -5.58 23.82 -12.10
N GLY A 170 -6.03 23.72 -10.84
CA GLY A 170 -7.13 24.51 -10.29
C GLY A 170 -8.53 23.91 -10.52
N ALA A 171 -8.65 22.81 -11.26
CA ALA A 171 -9.94 22.11 -11.41
C ALA A 171 -10.30 21.24 -10.19
N ILE A 172 -9.31 20.86 -9.38
CA ILE A 172 -9.54 20.23 -8.08
C ILE A 172 -9.71 21.34 -7.05
N ASP A 173 -10.83 21.34 -6.31
CA ASP A 173 -11.00 22.22 -5.16
C ASP A 173 -9.83 22.02 -4.18
N PRO A 174 -9.09 23.07 -3.78
CA PRO A 174 -7.98 22.98 -2.84
C PRO A 174 -8.32 22.27 -1.53
N HIS A 175 -9.56 22.36 -1.06
CA HIS A 175 -10.04 21.65 0.13
C HIS A 175 -10.25 20.14 -0.10
N MET A 176 -10.27 19.70 -1.35
CA MET A 176 -10.48 18.30 -1.74
C MET A 176 -9.19 17.61 -2.18
N VAL A 177 -8.07 18.28 -2.12
CA VAL A 177 -6.76 17.64 -2.34
C VAL A 177 -6.47 16.69 -1.19
N HIS A 178 -6.37 15.40 -1.49
CA HIS A 178 -6.10 14.37 -0.49
C HIS A 178 -4.61 14.02 -0.37
N THR A 179 -3.87 14.09 -1.48
CA THR A 179 -2.41 13.95 -1.51
C THR A 179 -1.86 15.09 -2.33
N PRO A 180 -1.02 15.96 -1.74
CA PRO A 180 -0.35 17.05 -2.47
C PRO A 180 0.60 16.52 -3.55
N GLY A 181 0.72 17.25 -4.66
CA GLY A 181 1.57 16.88 -5.79
C GLY A 181 3.05 16.72 -5.47
N ILE A 182 3.53 17.33 -4.37
CA ILE A 182 4.91 17.18 -3.91
C ILE A 182 5.32 15.73 -3.60
N TYR A 183 4.34 14.83 -3.40
CA TYR A 183 4.56 13.39 -3.16
C TYR A 183 4.40 12.55 -4.42
N VAL A 184 4.18 13.17 -5.60
CA VAL A 184 3.86 12.44 -6.83
C VAL A 184 4.87 12.82 -7.92
N ASP A 185 5.67 11.85 -8.35
CA ASP A 185 6.69 12.07 -9.37
C ASP A 185 6.16 11.82 -10.77
N ARG A 186 5.20 10.91 -10.91
CA ARG A 186 4.63 10.53 -12.21
C ARG A 186 3.15 10.21 -12.12
N ILE A 187 2.43 10.59 -13.17
CA ILE A 187 0.99 10.32 -13.32
C ILE A 187 0.79 9.51 -14.60
N VAL A 188 0.00 8.47 -14.51
CA VAL A 188 -0.40 7.63 -15.66
C VAL A 188 -1.91 7.48 -15.66
N VAL A 189 -2.55 7.76 -16.78
CA VAL A 189 -3.97 7.42 -16.96
C VAL A 189 -4.06 5.93 -17.28
N GLY A 190 -4.82 5.19 -16.46
CA GLY A 190 -5.04 3.77 -16.70
C GLY A 190 -5.90 3.55 -17.93
N GLU A 191 -5.47 2.68 -18.85
CA GLU A 191 -6.23 2.38 -20.07
C GLU A 191 -7.52 1.61 -19.79
N ASN A 192 -7.44 0.65 -18.85
CA ASN A 192 -8.59 -0.13 -18.40
C ASN A 192 -8.94 0.23 -16.96
N GLN A 193 -10.13 0.81 -16.77
CA GLN A 193 -10.65 1.21 -15.46
C GLN A 193 -11.49 0.08 -14.82
N GLU A 194 -11.41 -1.14 -15.35
CA GLU A 194 -12.12 -2.27 -14.77
C GLU A 194 -11.59 -2.58 -13.35
N LYS A 195 -12.52 -2.68 -12.40
CA LYS A 195 -12.22 -2.92 -10.98
C LYS A 195 -12.39 -4.40 -10.66
N VAL A 196 -11.44 -5.19 -11.10
CA VAL A 196 -11.47 -6.67 -11.08
C VAL A 196 -11.71 -7.23 -9.69
N ILE A 197 -11.17 -6.59 -8.66
CA ILE A 197 -11.22 -7.09 -7.28
C ILE A 197 -12.12 -6.29 -6.36
N GLU A 198 -12.77 -5.22 -6.83
CA GLU A 198 -13.71 -4.45 -6.02
C GLU A 198 -15.08 -5.13 -5.96
N ARG A 199 -15.52 -5.48 -4.75
CA ARG A 199 -16.87 -5.99 -4.51
C ARG A 199 -17.80 -4.80 -4.26
N ARG A 200 -18.63 -4.48 -5.24
CA ARG A 200 -19.69 -3.48 -5.06
C ARG A 200 -20.88 -4.12 -4.33
N LYS A 201 -21.10 -3.68 -3.09
CA LYS A 201 -22.36 -3.93 -2.39
C LYS A 201 -23.03 -2.58 -2.17
N THR A 202 -24.08 -2.33 -2.92
CA THR A 202 -24.97 -1.20 -2.68
C THR A 202 -26.17 -1.69 -1.85
N ARG A 203 -26.63 -0.88 -0.90
CA ARG A 203 -27.94 -1.13 -0.29
C ARG A 203 -28.98 -0.74 -1.34
N GLU A 204 -29.92 -1.62 -1.62
CA GLU A 204 -31.16 -1.23 -2.28
C GLU A 204 -31.87 -0.27 -1.35
N GLY A 205 -32.21 0.94 -1.86
CA GLY A 205 -32.86 2.00 -1.11
C GLY A 205 -34.33 1.71 -0.81
#